data_9ed1bc4fe4f0564a8eba677958008136
#
_entry.id   9ed1bc4fe4f0564a8eba677958008136
#
_cell.length_a   1.000
_cell.length_b   1.000
_cell.length_c   1.000
_cell.angle_alpha   90.00
_cell.angle_beta   90.00
_cell.angle_gamma   90.00
#
_symmetry.space_group_name_H-M   'P 1'
#
loop_
_entity.id
_entity.type
_entity.pdbx_description
1 polymer ?
#
loop_
_entity_poly.entity_id
_entity_poly.type
_entity_poly.pdbx_seq_one_letter_code
_entity_poly.pdbx_strand_id
1 'polypeptide(L)'
;KKEQVKHRTVMPTWLRNILAVMIVGCFSVAFYYFFIRPYAYRWKPCHGLKEYGVCIPDGYDIHGIDISHYQGKIDWKKLLQNKETATPLHFVFMKATEGGDHNDTTFEANFANARNHGFIRGAYHFYIPSTDALKQADFFIRTVKLVSGDLPPVLDVEVTGRKEKKELQQGIKRWLDRVESHYGVKPILYTSYKFKTRYLDDSIFNAYPYWIAHYYVDSVRYQGKWHFWQHTDVGSVPGIKEDVDLNVFNGSLEELKKLTIK
;
A
#
# COMPACT_ATOMS: atom_id res chain seq x y z
N LYS A 1 -74.74 -21.77 6.34
CA LYS A 1 -73.29 -21.63 6.31
C LYS A 1 -72.91 -20.43 7.20
N LYS A 2 -72.36 -20.69 8.37
CA LYS A 2 -71.79 -19.60 9.24
C LYS A 2 -70.41 -19.24 8.73
N GLU A 3 -70.25 -18.02 8.29
CA GLU A 3 -68.91 -17.46 7.99
C GLU A 3 -68.09 -17.30 9.30
N GLN A 4 -66.92 -17.97 9.37
CA GLN A 4 -66.01 -17.81 10.45
C GLN A 4 -65.27 -16.49 10.20
N VAL A 5 -65.55 -15.45 10.97
CA VAL A 5 -64.76 -14.20 11.02
C VAL A 5 -63.40 -14.52 11.64
N LYS A 6 -62.36 -14.54 10.84
CA LYS A 6 -60.97 -14.65 11.29
C LYS A 6 -60.60 -13.40 12.09
N HIS A 7 -60.60 -13.45 13.41
CA HIS A 7 -60.04 -12.41 14.26
C HIS A 7 -58.54 -12.31 13.98
N ARG A 8 -58.12 -11.23 13.30
CA ARG A 8 -56.71 -10.85 13.26
C ARG A 8 -56.28 -10.43 14.66
N THR A 9 -55.43 -11.21 15.30
CA THR A 9 -54.77 -10.81 16.55
C THR A 9 -53.82 -9.66 16.27
N VAL A 10 -54.24 -8.46 16.68
CA VAL A 10 -53.39 -7.24 16.57
C VAL A 10 -52.40 -7.28 17.72
N MET A 11 -51.11 -7.15 17.40
CA MET A 11 -50.02 -7.13 18.37
C MET A 11 -50.23 -5.97 19.37
N PRO A 12 -50.08 -6.19 20.68
CA PRO A 12 -50.18 -5.14 21.69
C PRO A 12 -49.20 -3.98 21.42
N THR A 13 -49.62 -2.74 21.66
CA THR A 13 -48.87 -1.53 21.36
C THR A 13 -47.50 -1.52 22.05
N TRP A 14 -47.42 -1.99 23.32
CA TRP A 14 -46.17 -2.07 24.05
C TRP A 14 -45.14 -3.03 23.39
N LEU A 15 -45.63 -4.20 22.89
CA LEU A 15 -44.77 -5.18 22.23
C LEU A 15 -44.25 -4.64 20.88
N ARG A 16 -45.14 -3.95 20.13
CA ARG A 16 -44.77 -3.24 18.89
C ARG A 16 -43.67 -2.18 19.14
N ASN A 17 -43.78 -1.40 20.22
CA ASN A 17 -42.81 -0.38 20.58
C ASN A 17 -41.47 -1.01 20.99
N ILE A 18 -41.47 -2.10 21.75
CA ILE A 18 -40.26 -2.84 22.09
C ILE A 18 -39.58 -3.38 20.81
N LEU A 19 -40.31 -3.95 19.90
CA LEU A 19 -39.79 -4.46 18.64
C LEU A 19 -39.18 -3.34 17.79
N ALA A 20 -39.85 -2.20 17.73
CA ALA A 20 -39.33 -1.03 17.02
C ALA A 20 -38.00 -0.53 17.62
N VAL A 21 -37.90 -0.45 18.95
CA VAL A 21 -36.65 -0.07 19.64
C VAL A 21 -35.55 -1.08 19.38
N MET A 22 -35.85 -2.38 19.42
CA MET A 22 -34.87 -3.43 19.10
C MET A 22 -34.38 -3.35 17.65
N ILE A 23 -35.29 -3.12 16.70
CA ILE A 23 -34.93 -2.95 15.29
C ILE A 23 -34.01 -1.74 15.10
N VAL A 24 -34.34 -0.59 15.68
CA VAL A 24 -33.49 0.60 15.63
C VAL A 24 -32.14 0.35 16.27
N GLY A 25 -32.10 -0.34 17.42
CA GLY A 25 -30.86 -0.74 18.10
C GLY A 25 -29.98 -1.64 17.22
N CYS A 26 -30.57 -2.67 16.61
CA CYS A 26 -29.86 -3.55 15.68
C CYS A 26 -29.31 -2.79 14.46
N PHE A 27 -30.11 -1.89 13.89
CA PHE A 27 -29.68 -1.05 12.77
C PHE A 27 -28.54 -0.11 13.18
N SER A 28 -28.60 0.50 14.35
CA SER A 28 -27.54 1.38 14.86
C SER A 28 -26.23 0.63 15.09
N VAL A 29 -26.31 -0.57 15.67
CA VAL A 29 -25.14 -1.43 15.86
C VAL A 29 -24.56 -1.87 14.52
N ALA A 30 -25.38 -2.32 13.59
CA ALA A 30 -24.95 -2.68 12.24
C ALA A 30 -24.29 -1.49 11.52
N PHE A 31 -24.95 -0.31 11.57
CA PHE A 31 -24.41 0.92 10.99
C PHE A 31 -23.05 1.28 11.58
N TYR A 32 -22.91 1.21 12.92
CA TYR A 32 -21.62 1.42 13.59
C TYR A 32 -20.54 0.46 13.09
N TYR A 33 -20.84 -0.86 13.04
CA TYR A 33 -19.85 -1.86 12.63
C TYR A 33 -19.47 -1.77 11.15
N PHE A 34 -20.41 -1.48 10.27
CA PHE A 34 -20.15 -1.44 8.82
C PHE A 34 -19.67 -0.10 8.30
N PHE A 35 -20.13 1.02 8.91
CA PHE A 35 -19.88 2.36 8.36
C PHE A 35 -18.99 3.25 9.25
N ILE A 36 -19.01 3.09 10.57
CA ILE A 36 -18.22 3.94 11.47
C ILE A 36 -16.92 3.25 11.87
N ARG A 37 -17.00 2.03 12.39
CA ARG A 37 -15.84 1.30 12.88
C ARG A 37 -14.69 1.14 11.88
N PRO A 38 -14.93 0.86 10.57
CA PRO A 38 -13.85 0.79 9.59
C PRO A 38 -13.05 2.08 9.43
N TYR A 39 -13.66 3.22 9.77
CA TYR A 39 -13.05 4.55 9.67
C TYR A 39 -12.67 5.15 11.03
N ALA A 40 -12.94 4.46 12.14
CA ALA A 40 -12.69 4.97 13.49
C ALA A 40 -11.21 5.30 13.75
N TYR A 41 -10.29 4.67 13.02
CA TYR A 41 -8.86 4.98 13.08
C TYR A 41 -8.55 6.44 12.64
N ARG A 42 -9.36 7.04 11.77
CA ARG A 42 -9.19 8.44 11.30
C ARG A 42 -9.38 9.46 12.43
N TRP A 43 -10.05 9.06 13.52
CA TRP A 43 -10.31 9.92 14.68
C TRP A 43 -9.43 9.57 15.89
N LYS A 44 -8.47 8.65 15.74
CA LYS A 44 -7.48 8.43 16.80
C LYS A 44 -6.68 9.71 17.03
N PRO A 45 -6.57 10.19 18.28
CA PRO A 45 -5.72 11.32 18.57
C PRO A 45 -4.28 11.00 18.19
N CYS A 46 -3.61 11.92 17.51
CA CYS A 46 -2.18 11.83 17.26
C CYS A 46 -1.43 12.28 18.52
N HIS A 47 -0.67 11.41 19.12
CA HIS A 47 0.15 11.71 20.30
C HIS A 47 1.60 12.07 19.93
N GLY A 48 2.02 11.83 18.68
CA GLY A 48 3.33 12.14 18.14
C GLY A 48 3.31 13.35 17.19
N LEU A 49 4.32 13.41 16.33
CA LEU A 49 4.45 14.44 15.30
C LEU A 49 3.30 14.31 14.29
N LYS A 50 2.62 15.43 14.03
CA LYS A 50 1.63 15.52 12.95
C LYS A 50 2.22 16.33 11.81
N GLU A 51 2.44 15.67 10.69
CA GLU A 51 2.92 16.31 9.46
C GLU A 51 2.23 15.69 8.25
N TYR A 52 2.23 16.37 7.13
CA TYR A 52 1.53 15.92 5.90
C TYR A 52 0.05 15.53 6.12
N GLY A 53 -0.62 16.18 7.09
CA GLY A 53 -2.03 15.91 7.41
C GLY A 53 -2.27 14.64 8.24
N VAL A 54 -1.24 13.85 8.55
CA VAL A 54 -1.34 12.56 9.26
C VAL A 54 -0.41 12.51 10.47
N CYS A 55 -0.62 11.51 11.32
CA CYS A 55 0.31 11.20 12.40
C CYS A 55 1.49 10.39 11.85
N ILE A 56 2.70 10.88 12.08
CA ILE A 56 3.93 10.22 11.64
C ILE A 56 4.31 9.15 12.67
N PRO A 57 4.67 7.93 12.25
CA PRO A 57 5.14 6.89 13.16
C PRO A 57 6.43 7.31 13.86
N ASP A 58 6.50 7.11 15.18
CA ASP A 58 7.69 7.42 15.98
C ASP A 58 8.83 6.41 15.71
N GLY A 59 10.07 6.90 15.83
CA GLY A 59 11.28 6.06 15.76
C GLY A 59 11.81 5.81 14.35
N TYR A 60 11.34 6.55 13.34
CA TYR A 60 11.82 6.47 11.96
C TYR A 60 12.24 7.85 11.46
N ASP A 61 13.47 7.96 10.99
CA ASP A 61 14.06 9.22 10.49
C ASP A 61 14.03 9.32 8.96
N ILE A 62 13.81 8.22 8.27
CA ILE A 62 13.91 8.14 6.81
C ILE A 62 12.52 7.94 6.21
N HIS A 63 11.98 9.03 5.65
CA HIS A 63 10.64 9.07 5.08
C HIS A 63 10.69 9.12 3.56
N GLY A 64 9.63 8.65 2.94
CA GLY A 64 9.42 8.69 1.50
C GLY A 64 7.95 8.61 1.14
N ILE A 65 7.71 8.68 -0.15
CA ILE A 65 6.36 8.57 -0.73
C ILE A 65 6.36 7.52 -1.82
N ASP A 66 5.18 7.06 -2.18
CA ASP A 66 5.01 6.36 -3.45
C ASP A 66 3.88 7.00 -4.28
N ILE A 67 4.07 6.98 -5.59
CA ILE A 67 3.28 7.72 -6.56
C ILE A 67 3.01 6.90 -7.82
N SER A 68 1.95 7.27 -8.49
CA SER A 68 1.58 6.77 -9.82
C SER A 68 0.92 7.90 -10.63
N HIS A 69 0.32 7.57 -11.75
CA HIS A 69 -0.49 8.52 -12.52
C HIS A 69 -1.63 9.16 -11.71
N TYR A 70 -2.08 8.51 -10.61
CA TYR A 70 -3.13 9.06 -9.73
C TYR A 70 -2.75 10.38 -9.08
N GLN A 71 -1.46 10.60 -8.76
CA GLN A 71 -0.99 11.86 -8.20
C GLN A 71 -0.84 12.98 -9.24
N GLY A 72 -1.07 12.67 -10.51
CA GLY A 72 -1.06 13.63 -11.60
C GLY A 72 0.27 14.36 -11.78
N LYS A 73 0.20 15.68 -12.01
CA LYS A 73 1.39 16.51 -12.19
C LYS A 73 1.98 16.93 -10.85
N ILE A 74 3.24 16.60 -10.62
CA ILE A 74 3.98 16.91 -9.40
C ILE A 74 4.81 18.19 -9.59
N ASP A 75 4.74 19.08 -8.61
CA ASP A 75 5.64 20.24 -8.47
C ASP A 75 6.88 19.82 -7.68
N TRP A 76 7.88 19.29 -8.39
CA TRP A 76 9.10 18.76 -7.81
C TRP A 76 9.92 19.81 -7.03
N LYS A 77 9.81 21.10 -7.39
CA LYS A 77 10.48 22.18 -6.64
C LYS A 77 9.86 22.36 -5.26
N LYS A 78 8.51 22.30 -5.16
CA LYS A 78 7.83 22.33 -3.87
C LYS A 78 8.06 21.03 -3.08
N LEU A 79 8.06 19.89 -3.75
CA LEU A 79 8.36 18.61 -3.11
C LEU A 79 9.77 18.61 -2.50
N LEU A 80 10.75 19.22 -3.16
CA LEU A 80 12.12 19.34 -2.64
C LEU A 80 12.19 20.13 -1.32
N GLN A 81 11.32 21.13 -1.12
CA GLN A 81 11.28 21.92 0.11
C GLN A 81 10.92 21.07 1.35
N ASN A 82 10.25 19.92 1.16
CA ASN A 82 9.96 18.99 2.26
C ASN A 82 11.21 18.30 2.83
N LYS A 83 12.39 18.49 2.27
CA LYS A 83 13.65 18.03 2.87
C LYS A 83 14.08 18.85 4.09
N GLU A 84 13.49 20.03 4.29
CA GLU A 84 13.78 20.95 5.39
C GLU A 84 12.73 20.87 6.52
N THR A 85 11.79 19.92 6.42
CA THR A 85 10.74 19.71 7.43
C THR A 85 11.23 18.80 8.57
N ALA A 86 10.40 18.60 9.58
CA ALA A 86 10.70 17.66 10.67
C ALA A 86 10.74 16.19 10.21
N THR A 87 10.05 15.88 9.09
CA THR A 87 10.06 14.55 8.46
C THR A 87 10.50 14.65 7.00
N PRO A 88 11.80 14.84 6.74
CA PRO A 88 12.31 15.05 5.39
C PRO A 88 12.10 13.84 4.49
N LEU A 89 11.60 14.08 3.28
CA LEU A 89 11.43 13.04 2.28
C LEU A 89 12.78 12.70 1.61
N HIS A 90 13.17 11.44 1.67
CA HIS A 90 14.45 10.94 1.17
C HIS A 90 14.30 10.11 -0.10
N PHE A 91 13.20 9.37 -0.25
CA PHE A 91 12.99 8.44 -1.36
C PHE A 91 11.58 8.53 -1.94
N VAL A 92 11.46 8.11 -3.20
CA VAL A 92 10.18 8.04 -3.92
C VAL A 92 10.12 6.73 -4.70
N PHE A 93 9.10 5.92 -4.44
CA PHE A 93 8.74 4.80 -5.30
C PHE A 93 7.73 5.26 -6.36
N MET A 94 7.84 4.74 -7.57
CA MET A 94 6.98 5.14 -8.70
C MET A 94 6.46 3.93 -9.43
N LYS A 95 5.15 3.92 -9.71
CA LYS A 95 4.56 2.91 -10.59
C LYS A 95 5.18 3.03 -11.96
N ALA A 96 5.72 1.94 -12.47
CA ALA A 96 6.29 1.89 -13.81
C ALA A 96 5.38 1.12 -14.76
N THR A 97 4.95 -0.07 -14.33
CA THR A 97 4.19 -0.99 -15.18
C THR A 97 3.14 -1.76 -14.37
N GLU A 98 2.14 -2.27 -15.07
CA GLU A 98 1.12 -3.17 -14.54
C GLU A 98 0.82 -4.28 -15.55
N GLY A 99 0.68 -5.51 -15.08
CA GLY A 99 0.35 -6.63 -15.96
C GLY A 99 1.36 -6.81 -17.09
N GLY A 100 0.90 -7.21 -18.25
CA GLY A 100 1.78 -7.56 -19.37
C GLY A 100 2.04 -6.46 -20.40
N ASP A 101 1.40 -5.27 -20.26
CA ASP A 101 1.35 -4.28 -21.36
C ASP A 101 0.97 -2.85 -20.93
N HIS A 102 0.65 -2.61 -19.66
CA HIS A 102 0.26 -1.27 -19.21
C HIS A 102 1.45 -0.51 -18.58
N ASN A 103 1.86 0.59 -19.21
CA ASN A 103 2.81 1.56 -18.65
C ASN A 103 2.08 2.65 -17.87
N ASP A 104 2.62 3.04 -16.72
CA ASP A 104 2.18 4.26 -16.05
C ASP A 104 2.61 5.47 -16.87
N THR A 105 1.65 6.32 -17.24
CA THR A 105 1.86 7.44 -18.17
C THR A 105 2.77 8.54 -17.63
N THR A 106 2.96 8.57 -16.31
CA THR A 106 3.78 9.59 -15.62
C THR A 106 5.17 9.08 -15.26
N PHE A 107 5.42 7.78 -15.41
CA PHE A 107 6.62 7.13 -14.90
C PHE A 107 7.92 7.78 -15.40
N GLU A 108 8.12 7.87 -16.71
CA GLU A 108 9.39 8.36 -17.27
C GLU A 108 9.73 9.78 -16.78
N ALA A 109 8.72 10.66 -16.81
CA ALA A 109 8.89 12.04 -16.37
C ALA A 109 9.17 12.13 -14.87
N ASN A 110 8.41 11.40 -14.04
CA ASN A 110 8.58 11.41 -12.59
C ASN A 110 9.89 10.74 -12.18
N PHE A 111 10.28 9.64 -12.84
CA PHE A 111 11.51 8.92 -12.55
C PHE A 111 12.76 9.78 -12.85
N ALA A 112 12.76 10.52 -13.95
CA ALA A 112 13.82 11.47 -14.28
C ALA A 112 13.85 12.64 -13.27
N ASN A 113 12.69 13.22 -12.96
CA ASN A 113 12.59 14.36 -12.04
C ASN A 113 13.00 14.02 -10.61
N ALA A 114 12.63 12.85 -10.08
CA ALA A 114 13.04 12.41 -8.75
C ALA A 114 14.57 12.44 -8.60
N ARG A 115 15.30 11.89 -9.58
CA ARG A 115 16.77 11.93 -9.60
C ARG A 115 17.31 13.35 -9.69
N ASN A 116 16.78 14.18 -10.60
CA ASN A 116 17.23 15.54 -10.81
C ASN A 116 17.05 16.43 -9.58
N HIS A 117 16.11 16.07 -8.68
CA HIS A 117 15.87 16.75 -7.42
C HIS A 117 16.51 16.01 -6.21
N GLY A 118 17.38 15.02 -6.48
CA GLY A 118 18.19 14.35 -5.44
C GLY A 118 17.39 13.43 -4.50
N PHE A 119 16.28 12.88 -4.95
CA PHE A 119 15.58 11.80 -4.27
C PHE A 119 16.19 10.44 -4.65
N ILE A 120 16.32 9.54 -3.68
CA ILE A 120 16.57 8.13 -3.95
C ILE A 120 15.27 7.58 -4.55
N ARG A 121 15.34 7.03 -5.75
CA ARG A 121 14.15 6.63 -6.49
C ARG A 121 14.08 5.12 -6.66
N GLY A 122 12.86 4.60 -6.73
CA GLY A 122 12.56 3.20 -7.02
C GLY A 122 11.40 3.08 -8.00
N ALA A 123 11.33 1.96 -8.68
CA ALA A 123 10.27 1.65 -9.63
C ALA A 123 9.52 0.39 -9.21
N TYR A 124 8.19 0.39 -9.27
CA TYR A 124 7.40 -0.79 -8.96
C TYR A 124 6.53 -1.28 -10.13
N HIS A 125 6.31 -2.57 -10.12
CA HIS A 125 5.43 -3.29 -11.02
C HIS A 125 4.21 -3.81 -10.27
N PHE A 126 3.01 -3.43 -10.68
CA PHE A 126 1.77 -3.98 -10.15
C PHE A 126 1.48 -5.35 -10.78
N TYR A 127 1.50 -6.39 -9.98
CA TYR A 127 1.38 -7.77 -10.42
C TYR A 127 -0.06 -8.20 -10.66
N ILE A 128 -0.36 -8.67 -11.87
CA ILE A 128 -1.66 -9.22 -12.25
C ILE A 128 -1.56 -10.74 -12.35
N PRO A 129 -2.09 -11.51 -11.36
CA PRO A 129 -1.91 -12.97 -11.32
C PRO A 129 -2.50 -13.75 -12.50
N SER A 130 -3.45 -13.18 -13.23
CA SER A 130 -4.03 -13.79 -14.44
C SER A 130 -3.13 -13.68 -15.67
N THR A 131 -2.10 -12.83 -15.63
CA THR A 131 -1.13 -12.63 -16.72
C THR A 131 0.12 -13.47 -16.44
N ASP A 132 0.77 -14.00 -17.49
CA ASP A 132 2.01 -14.78 -17.33
C ASP A 132 3.09 -13.97 -16.62
N ALA A 133 3.72 -14.58 -15.62
CA ALA A 133 4.69 -13.92 -14.75
C ALA A 133 5.96 -13.49 -15.49
N LEU A 134 6.44 -14.26 -16.45
CA LEU A 134 7.63 -13.93 -17.23
C LEU A 134 7.34 -12.82 -18.23
N LYS A 135 6.15 -12.81 -18.84
CA LYS A 135 5.71 -11.69 -19.69
C LYS A 135 5.72 -10.37 -18.91
N GLN A 136 5.21 -10.38 -17.69
CA GLN A 136 5.22 -9.22 -16.80
C GLN A 136 6.64 -8.78 -16.43
N ALA A 137 7.49 -9.73 -16.05
CA ALA A 137 8.88 -9.46 -15.71
C ALA A 137 9.66 -8.86 -16.88
N ASP A 138 9.53 -9.44 -18.06
CA ASP A 138 10.20 -8.95 -19.28
C ASP A 138 9.66 -7.57 -19.70
N PHE A 139 8.37 -7.31 -19.48
CA PHE A 139 7.78 -5.99 -19.73
C PHE A 139 8.37 -4.94 -18.78
N PHE A 140 8.44 -5.22 -17.49
CA PHE A 140 9.09 -4.35 -16.51
C PHE A 140 10.56 -4.08 -16.87
N ILE A 141 11.33 -5.12 -17.19
CA ILE A 141 12.74 -5.02 -17.57
C ILE A 141 12.95 -4.14 -18.81
N ARG A 142 12.06 -4.22 -19.80
CA ARG A 142 12.14 -3.37 -20.99
C ARG A 142 11.85 -1.91 -20.69
N THR A 143 10.93 -1.64 -19.78
CA THR A 143 10.47 -0.29 -19.43
C THR A 143 11.42 0.41 -18.47
N VAL A 144 11.87 -0.29 -17.43
CA VAL A 144 12.64 0.32 -16.33
C VAL A 144 14.13 0.17 -16.58
N LYS A 145 14.86 1.29 -16.51
CA LYS A 145 16.33 1.32 -16.63
C LYS A 145 16.91 1.86 -15.33
N LEU A 146 17.23 0.94 -14.43
CA LEU A 146 17.84 1.28 -13.16
C LEU A 146 19.34 1.53 -13.35
N VAL A 147 19.88 2.43 -12.56
CA VAL A 147 21.29 2.81 -12.53
C VAL A 147 21.80 2.88 -11.09
N SER A 148 23.10 2.95 -10.91
CA SER A 148 23.69 3.12 -9.58
C SER A 148 23.04 4.24 -8.77
N GLY A 149 22.67 3.96 -7.54
CA GLY A 149 21.94 4.85 -6.63
C GLY A 149 20.41 4.70 -6.67
N ASP A 150 19.84 3.97 -7.63
CA ASP A 150 18.42 3.64 -7.63
C ASP A 150 18.13 2.48 -6.66
N LEU A 151 16.93 2.43 -6.09
CA LEU A 151 16.48 1.30 -5.28
C LEU A 151 16.28 0.05 -6.14
N PRO A 152 16.35 -1.14 -5.55
CA PRO A 152 16.04 -2.38 -6.26
C PRO A 152 14.64 -2.34 -6.89
N PRO A 153 14.40 -3.13 -7.96
CA PRO A 153 13.06 -3.28 -8.54
C PRO A 153 12.06 -3.70 -7.48
N VAL A 154 10.81 -3.23 -7.58
CA VAL A 154 9.76 -3.61 -6.66
C VAL A 154 8.68 -4.41 -7.37
N LEU A 155 8.28 -5.53 -6.76
CA LEU A 155 7.09 -6.28 -7.14
C LEU A 155 5.97 -5.97 -6.15
N ASP A 156 4.90 -5.37 -6.62
CA ASP A 156 3.70 -5.03 -5.86
C ASP A 156 2.64 -6.12 -6.05
N VAL A 157 2.30 -6.82 -4.97
CA VAL A 157 1.37 -7.97 -4.96
C VAL A 157 0.25 -7.74 -3.95
N GLU A 158 -0.94 -7.45 -4.46
CA GLU A 158 -2.11 -7.12 -3.62
C GLU A 158 -3.33 -8.01 -3.87
N VAL A 159 -3.38 -8.65 -5.02
CA VAL A 159 -4.54 -9.43 -5.45
C VAL A 159 -4.18 -10.88 -5.76
N THR A 160 -5.13 -11.79 -5.50
CA THR A 160 -4.92 -13.21 -5.80
C THR A 160 -5.27 -13.59 -7.24
N GLY A 161 -6.07 -12.77 -7.94
CA GLY A 161 -6.59 -13.08 -9.28
C GLY A 161 -7.38 -14.38 -9.34
N ARG A 162 -7.97 -14.81 -8.19
CA ARG A 162 -8.65 -16.10 -8.01
C ARG A 162 -7.75 -17.33 -8.19
N LYS A 163 -6.42 -17.14 -8.13
CA LYS A 163 -5.45 -18.23 -8.17
C LYS A 163 -5.41 -18.96 -6.84
N GLU A 164 -5.18 -20.24 -6.90
CA GLU A 164 -4.81 -21.02 -5.72
C GLU A 164 -3.48 -20.50 -5.15
N LYS A 165 -3.35 -20.51 -3.81
CA LYS A 165 -2.21 -19.94 -3.10
C LYS A 165 -0.86 -20.41 -3.67
N LYS A 166 -0.72 -21.72 -3.92
CA LYS A 166 0.52 -22.32 -4.43
C LYS A 166 0.85 -21.84 -5.85
N GLU A 167 -0.17 -21.71 -6.70
CA GLU A 167 -0.01 -21.21 -8.07
C GLU A 167 0.39 -19.73 -8.08
N LEU A 168 -0.25 -18.93 -7.22
CA LEU A 168 0.11 -17.53 -7.02
C LEU A 168 1.57 -17.38 -6.58
N GLN A 169 1.99 -18.13 -5.56
CA GLN A 169 3.37 -18.12 -5.05
C GLN A 169 4.39 -18.51 -6.12
N GLN A 170 4.10 -19.51 -6.93
CA GLN A 170 4.96 -19.90 -8.04
C GLN A 170 5.09 -18.81 -9.10
N GLY A 171 3.98 -18.14 -9.45
CA GLY A 171 4.01 -17.03 -10.39
C GLY A 171 4.85 -15.86 -9.88
N ILE A 172 4.64 -15.45 -8.62
CA ILE A 172 5.42 -14.41 -7.96
C ILE A 172 6.90 -14.75 -7.96
N LYS A 173 7.25 -15.99 -7.57
CA LYS A 173 8.64 -16.43 -7.52
C LYS A 173 9.31 -16.39 -8.90
N ARG A 174 8.62 -16.81 -9.96
CA ARG A 174 9.13 -16.74 -11.34
C ARG A 174 9.43 -15.30 -11.77
N TRP A 175 8.56 -14.33 -11.41
CA TRP A 175 8.81 -12.93 -11.69
C TRP A 175 10.05 -12.44 -10.94
N LEU A 176 10.12 -12.71 -9.62
CA LEU A 176 11.24 -12.29 -8.77
C LEU A 176 12.57 -12.84 -9.29
N ASP A 177 12.64 -14.12 -9.64
CA ASP A 177 13.87 -14.76 -10.17
C ASP A 177 14.29 -14.14 -11.49
N ARG A 178 13.35 -13.88 -12.39
CA ARG A 178 13.63 -13.28 -13.69
C ARG A 178 14.21 -11.87 -13.58
N VAL A 179 13.64 -11.08 -12.67
CA VAL A 179 14.05 -9.68 -12.44
C VAL A 179 15.38 -9.66 -11.66
N GLU A 180 15.55 -10.50 -10.64
CA GLU A 180 16.81 -10.66 -9.90
C GLU A 180 17.95 -11.04 -10.87
N SER A 181 17.71 -12.00 -11.76
CA SER A 181 18.69 -12.42 -12.78
C SER A 181 19.11 -11.29 -13.71
N HIS A 182 18.20 -10.35 -14.03
CA HIS A 182 18.49 -9.23 -14.92
C HIS A 182 19.28 -8.10 -14.26
N TYR A 183 18.83 -7.68 -13.05
CA TYR A 183 19.43 -6.53 -12.37
C TYR A 183 20.58 -6.91 -11.40
N GLY A 184 20.76 -8.19 -11.14
CA GLY A 184 21.81 -8.68 -10.23
C GLY A 184 21.55 -8.40 -8.75
N VAL A 185 20.32 -7.96 -8.40
CA VAL A 185 19.90 -7.63 -7.02
C VAL A 185 18.54 -8.22 -6.73
N LYS A 186 18.31 -8.58 -5.47
CA LYS A 186 17.00 -9.06 -5.03
C LYS A 186 15.95 -7.96 -5.13
N PRO A 187 14.84 -8.18 -5.85
CA PRO A 187 13.73 -7.26 -5.84
C PRO A 187 13.14 -7.06 -4.45
N ILE A 188 12.58 -5.89 -4.20
CA ILE A 188 11.75 -5.61 -3.04
C ILE A 188 10.36 -6.21 -3.30
N LEU A 189 9.79 -6.88 -2.31
CA LEU A 189 8.43 -7.43 -2.37
C LEU A 189 7.49 -6.56 -1.54
N TYR A 190 6.62 -5.79 -2.24
CA TYR A 190 5.58 -4.99 -1.60
C TYR A 190 4.29 -5.79 -1.50
N THR A 191 3.65 -5.68 -0.36
CA THR A 191 2.32 -6.23 -0.11
C THR A 191 1.73 -5.72 1.20
N SER A 192 0.40 -5.85 1.39
CA SER A 192 -0.20 -5.56 2.69
C SER A 192 0.18 -6.62 3.74
N TYR A 193 0.22 -6.20 5.01
CA TYR A 193 0.45 -7.12 6.15
C TYR A 193 -0.48 -8.34 6.10
N LYS A 194 -1.77 -8.11 5.81
CA LYS A 194 -2.77 -9.17 5.71
C LYS A 194 -2.48 -10.14 4.56
N PHE A 195 -2.06 -9.62 3.42
CA PHE A 195 -1.73 -10.44 2.25
C PHE A 195 -0.45 -11.25 2.49
N LYS A 196 0.59 -10.60 3.08
CA LYS A 196 1.83 -11.28 3.48
C LYS A 196 1.56 -12.51 4.34
N THR A 197 0.79 -12.33 5.41
CA THR A 197 0.52 -13.40 6.38
C THR A 197 -0.37 -14.52 5.84
N ARG A 198 -1.23 -14.21 4.86
CA ARG A 198 -2.19 -15.18 4.31
C ARG A 198 -1.69 -15.92 3.08
N TYR A 199 -1.00 -15.21 2.19
CA TYR A 199 -0.66 -15.72 0.85
C TYR A 199 0.85 -15.84 0.58
N LEU A 200 1.70 -15.05 1.27
CA LEU A 200 3.15 -15.06 1.06
C LEU A 200 3.90 -15.56 2.31
N ASP A 201 3.34 -16.56 2.98
CA ASP A 201 3.85 -17.18 4.22
C ASP A 201 4.94 -18.24 3.97
N ASP A 202 5.18 -18.64 2.72
CA ASP A 202 6.27 -19.56 2.37
C ASP A 202 7.63 -18.91 2.66
N SER A 203 8.55 -19.71 3.23
CA SER A 203 9.89 -19.28 3.61
C SER A 203 10.76 -18.83 2.44
N ILE A 204 10.47 -19.24 1.20
CA ILE A 204 11.17 -18.79 -0.01
C ILE A 204 11.13 -17.28 -0.19
N PHE A 205 10.09 -16.61 0.33
CA PHE A 205 9.95 -15.17 0.25
C PHE A 205 10.72 -14.41 1.34
N ASN A 206 11.21 -15.09 2.39
CA ASN A 206 11.95 -14.42 3.47
C ASN A 206 13.34 -13.95 3.03
N ALA A 207 13.81 -14.37 1.88
CA ALA A 207 15.08 -13.93 1.30
C ALA A 207 15.01 -12.55 0.63
N TYR A 208 13.82 -12.01 0.42
CA TYR A 208 13.59 -10.75 -0.26
C TYR A 208 13.42 -9.60 0.73
N PRO A 209 13.86 -8.37 0.39
CA PRO A 209 13.49 -7.19 1.16
C PRO A 209 11.98 -6.97 1.11
N TYR A 210 11.35 -6.66 2.24
CA TYR A 210 9.91 -6.39 2.30
C TYR A 210 9.61 -4.91 2.41
N TRP A 211 8.59 -4.46 1.65
CA TRP A 211 7.87 -3.22 1.85
C TRP A 211 6.43 -3.58 2.22
N ILE A 212 6.05 -3.32 3.48
CA ILE A 212 4.77 -3.76 4.06
C ILE A 212 3.81 -2.57 4.15
N ALA A 213 2.64 -2.68 3.52
CA ALA A 213 1.53 -1.79 3.79
C ALA A 213 0.77 -2.24 5.05
N HIS A 214 0.71 -1.35 6.04
CA HIS A 214 -0.02 -1.60 7.28
C HIS A 214 -0.50 -0.28 7.86
N TYR A 215 -1.68 0.15 7.42
CA TYR A 215 -2.21 1.48 7.71
C TYR A 215 -2.80 1.57 9.12
N TYR A 216 -2.73 2.77 9.70
CA TYR A 216 -3.44 3.16 10.91
C TYR A 216 -3.11 2.31 12.15
N VAL A 217 -1.90 1.84 12.22
CA VAL A 217 -1.32 1.14 13.37
C VAL A 217 -0.11 1.91 13.89
N ASP A 218 0.19 1.73 15.17
CA ASP A 218 1.31 2.41 15.81
C ASP A 218 2.66 1.77 15.44
N SER A 219 2.64 0.51 14.97
CA SER A 219 3.83 -0.21 14.51
C SER A 219 3.46 -1.37 13.59
N VAL A 220 4.42 -1.80 12.77
CA VAL A 220 4.25 -2.99 11.91
C VAL A 220 4.16 -4.25 12.78
N ARG A 221 3.08 -5.01 12.62
CA ARG A 221 2.85 -6.26 13.39
C ARG A 221 3.58 -7.48 12.83
N TYR A 222 4.16 -7.35 11.63
CA TYR A 222 4.93 -8.43 11.02
C TYR A 222 6.23 -8.66 11.80
N GLN A 223 6.43 -9.88 12.30
CA GLN A 223 7.58 -10.24 13.14
C GLN A 223 8.84 -10.61 12.34
N GLY A 224 8.73 -10.77 11.02
CA GLY A 224 9.85 -11.00 10.14
C GLY A 224 10.60 -9.72 9.78
N LYS A 225 11.71 -9.86 9.06
CA LYS A 225 12.48 -8.71 8.58
C LYS A 225 11.69 -7.95 7.51
N TRP A 226 11.58 -6.63 7.69
CA TRP A 226 11.01 -5.71 6.73
C TRP A 226 11.91 -4.47 6.62
N HIS A 227 11.83 -3.75 5.49
CA HIS A 227 12.69 -2.62 5.18
C HIS A 227 11.90 -1.32 5.04
N PHE A 228 10.73 -1.38 4.42
CA PHE A 228 9.85 -0.23 4.23
C PHE A 228 8.47 -0.51 4.79
N TRP A 229 7.86 0.54 5.33
CA TRP A 229 6.50 0.49 5.83
C TRP A 229 5.69 1.63 5.22
N GLN A 230 4.67 1.31 4.44
CA GLN A 230 3.64 2.23 3.98
C GLN A 230 2.59 2.33 5.09
N HIS A 231 2.56 3.48 5.78
CA HIS A 231 1.78 3.63 7.02
C HIS A 231 0.46 4.37 6.82
N THR A 232 0.26 5.07 5.69
CA THR A 232 -0.97 5.76 5.33
C THR A 232 -1.09 5.93 3.82
N ASP A 233 -2.34 6.07 3.36
CA ASP A 233 -2.77 6.31 1.98
C ASP A 233 -3.43 7.69 1.79
N VAL A 234 -3.37 8.58 2.81
CA VAL A 234 -4.06 9.89 2.83
C VAL A 234 -3.13 11.04 3.22
N GLY A 235 -1.85 10.93 2.87
CA GLY A 235 -0.88 12.00 3.12
C GLY A 235 -1.11 13.21 2.19
N SER A 236 -1.01 14.42 2.74
CA SER A 236 -1.08 15.67 1.98
C SER A 236 0.30 16.33 1.95
N VAL A 237 1.02 16.16 0.85
CA VAL A 237 2.41 16.59 0.71
C VAL A 237 2.48 17.83 -0.19
N PRO A 238 3.14 18.93 0.23
CA PRO A 238 3.35 20.10 -0.62
C PRO A 238 4.01 19.73 -1.95
N GLY A 239 3.41 20.14 -3.06
CA GLY A 239 3.85 19.78 -4.43
C GLY A 239 3.03 18.68 -5.08
N ILE A 240 2.18 17.99 -4.33
CA ILE A 240 1.22 16.99 -4.82
C ILE A 240 -0.19 17.46 -4.46
N LYS A 241 -1.13 17.38 -5.39
CA LYS A 241 -2.50 17.84 -5.17
C LYS A 241 -3.40 16.77 -4.54
N GLU A 242 -3.22 15.56 -4.97
CA GLU A 242 -3.98 14.39 -4.55
C GLU A 242 -3.37 13.79 -3.28
N ASP A 243 -4.13 12.97 -2.59
CA ASP A 243 -3.61 12.17 -1.48
C ASP A 243 -2.45 11.27 -1.97
N VAL A 244 -1.47 11.09 -1.12
CA VAL A 244 -0.26 10.31 -1.43
C VAL A 244 0.09 9.36 -0.29
N ASP A 245 0.57 8.19 -0.66
CA ASP A 245 1.05 7.19 0.28
C ASP A 245 2.35 7.64 0.94
N LEU A 246 2.40 7.57 2.28
CA LEU A 246 3.60 7.89 3.05
C LEU A 246 4.27 6.62 3.57
N ASN A 247 5.57 6.64 3.48
CA ASN A 247 6.44 5.52 3.80
C ASN A 247 7.55 5.91 4.77
N VAL A 248 7.97 4.93 5.58
CA VAL A 248 9.21 5.00 6.35
C VAL A 248 10.13 3.86 5.96
N PHE A 249 11.44 4.10 6.06
CA PHE A 249 12.46 3.07 5.96
C PHE A 249 12.92 2.65 7.36
N ASN A 250 13.01 1.35 7.60
CA ASN A 250 13.41 0.77 8.88
C ASN A 250 14.95 0.67 8.97
N GLY A 251 15.59 1.81 9.10
CA GLY A 251 17.03 1.91 9.17
C GLY A 251 17.55 3.33 8.98
N SER A 252 18.85 3.48 8.94
CA SER A 252 19.51 4.76 8.69
C SER A 252 19.59 5.11 7.20
N LEU A 253 19.91 6.37 6.89
CA LEU A 253 20.14 6.81 5.49
C LEU A 253 21.30 6.05 4.84
N GLU A 254 22.31 5.69 5.61
CA GLU A 254 23.43 4.89 5.10
C GLU A 254 22.99 3.47 4.73
N GLU A 255 22.11 2.86 5.52
CA GLU A 255 21.54 1.54 5.21
C GLU A 255 20.63 1.61 3.99
N LEU A 256 19.82 2.67 3.86
CA LEU A 256 19.03 2.89 2.64
C LEU A 256 19.94 3.00 1.40
N LYS A 257 21.04 3.77 1.47
CA LYS A 257 22.03 3.89 0.38
C LYS A 257 22.75 2.56 0.09
N LYS A 258 22.99 1.74 1.11
CA LYS A 258 23.57 0.39 0.89
C LYS A 258 22.62 -0.56 0.16
N LEU A 259 21.33 -0.35 0.29
CA LEU A 259 20.31 -1.13 -0.42
C LEU A 259 20.22 -0.78 -1.91
N THR A 260 20.70 0.41 -2.33
CA THR A 260 20.64 0.83 -3.74
C THR A 260 21.54 0.00 -4.64
N ILE A 261 21.24 -0.02 -5.92
CA ILE A 261 22.05 -0.64 -6.99
C ILE A 261 23.44 0.03 -7.01
N LYS A 262 24.45 -0.80 -7.19
CA LYS A 262 25.87 -0.41 -7.23
C LYS A 262 26.31 -0.02 -8.65
#